data_4aa40c7e9a3d2502a637f4395d567fea
#
_entry.id   4aa40c7e9a3d2502a637f4395d567fea
#
_cell.length_a   1.000
_cell.length_b   1.000
_cell.length_c   1.000
_cell.angle_alpha   90.00
_cell.angle_beta   90.00
_cell.angle_gamma   90.00
#
_symmetry.space_group_name_H-M   'P 1'
#
loop_
_entity.id
_entity.type
_entity.pdbx_description
1 polymer ?
#
loop_
_entity_poly.entity_id
_entity_poly.type
_entity_poly.pdbx_seq_one_letter_code
_entity_poly.pdbx_strand_id
1 'polypeptide(L)'
;QKYGHTPVVLIGGGTGFVGDPSGRSDMRQMMTPETIENNCVAFKKLFDKFLDFDEEWQYEGNNGVFSPGHENKVPEPGKAISVNNARWLLPLNYIDFIRDIGSCFNVNTMLRAECFKQRMDREGGLTMFELNYMLMQIYDFMEMARDFDVKIQFGGNDQWSNLIGGVDLTRKKTGKEVYGLPFSLVANSEGKKIGETQKGALWLDAEKTSPYEFYQYWRNVADADVEKCLRMLTFLPMDEVMRLSSLKDKEINNAKEILAFEVTKLVHGEAEAVKAQEAARAAFGGGADLSSMPSVKFEAAKLKGDGMGVVSFIKELGLVPSNREGFMTIEQGGLKLESEKGTDKKV
;
A
#
# COMPACT_ATOMS: atom_id res chain seq x y z
N GLN A 1 11.23 -6.64 12.67
CA GLN A 1 12.50 -6.07 13.18
C GLN A 1 12.39 -5.61 14.62
N LYS A 2 11.41 -4.75 14.95
CA LYS A 2 11.24 -4.16 16.30
C LYS A 2 11.32 -5.18 17.44
N TYR A 3 10.96 -6.43 17.19
CA TYR A 3 10.97 -7.53 18.16
C TYR A 3 12.06 -8.58 17.91
N GLY A 4 13.10 -8.24 17.14
CA GLY A 4 14.27 -9.10 16.90
C GLY A 4 14.08 -10.15 15.79
N HIS A 5 12.98 -10.10 15.03
CA HIS A 5 12.81 -10.97 13.86
C HIS A 5 13.50 -10.39 12.61
N THR A 6 13.91 -11.26 11.70
CA THR A 6 14.44 -10.90 10.39
C THR A 6 13.32 -10.92 9.36
N PRO A 7 12.82 -9.75 8.90
CA PRO A 7 11.86 -9.68 7.82
C PRO A 7 12.49 -10.08 6.49
N VAL A 8 11.77 -10.86 5.69
CA VAL A 8 12.12 -11.16 4.30
C VAL A 8 11.11 -10.49 3.40
N VAL A 9 11.55 -9.50 2.63
CA VAL A 9 10.72 -8.81 1.64
C VAL A 9 10.85 -9.54 0.32
N LEU A 10 9.78 -10.21 -0.11
CA LEU A 10 9.72 -10.88 -1.39
C LEU A 10 9.18 -9.93 -2.46
N ILE A 11 10.00 -9.62 -3.45
CA ILE A 11 9.64 -8.82 -4.61
C ILE A 11 9.21 -9.74 -5.74
N GLY A 12 8.05 -9.47 -6.31
CA GLY A 12 7.41 -10.31 -7.33
C GLY A 12 7.88 -10.04 -8.76
N GLY A 13 9.18 -9.97 -9.04
CA GLY A 13 9.71 -9.74 -10.38
C GLY A 13 9.36 -10.86 -11.37
N GLY A 14 9.39 -12.12 -10.93
CA GLY A 14 8.97 -13.26 -11.75
C GLY A 14 7.45 -13.38 -11.87
N THR A 15 6.73 -13.29 -10.74
CA THR A 15 5.26 -13.33 -10.73
C THR A 15 4.62 -12.13 -11.39
N GLY A 16 5.33 -11.00 -11.52
CA GLY A 16 4.90 -9.81 -12.24
C GLY A 16 4.60 -10.06 -13.73
N PHE A 17 5.25 -11.04 -14.36
CA PHE A 17 4.96 -11.43 -15.74
C PHE A 17 3.58 -12.08 -15.89
N VAL A 18 3.05 -12.65 -14.84
CA VAL A 18 1.72 -13.31 -14.81
C VAL A 18 0.66 -12.40 -14.19
N GLY A 19 0.94 -11.82 -13.03
CA GLY A 19 0.02 -10.97 -12.30
C GLY A 19 -0.96 -11.74 -11.43
N ASP A 20 -1.10 -11.29 -10.18
CA ASP A 20 -1.95 -11.91 -9.16
C ASP A 20 -3.44 -11.82 -9.52
N PRO A 21 -4.16 -12.94 -9.63
CA PRO A 21 -5.59 -12.95 -9.83
C PRO A 21 -6.41 -12.65 -8.57
N SER A 22 -5.82 -12.73 -7.36
CA SER A 22 -6.53 -12.61 -6.09
C SER A 22 -7.17 -11.22 -5.92
N GLY A 23 -8.38 -11.18 -5.35
CA GLY A 23 -9.07 -9.94 -4.99
C GLY A 23 -9.53 -9.06 -6.17
N ARG A 24 -9.56 -9.58 -7.41
CA ARG A 24 -10.00 -8.87 -8.62
C ARG A 24 -10.91 -9.71 -9.50
N SER A 25 -11.84 -9.06 -10.16
CA SER A 25 -12.71 -9.68 -11.19
C SER A 25 -12.12 -9.64 -12.59
N ASP A 26 -11.25 -8.66 -12.89
CA ASP A 26 -10.74 -8.41 -14.25
C ASP A 26 -9.38 -9.07 -14.48
N MET A 27 -9.07 -9.43 -15.75
CA MET A 27 -7.73 -9.82 -16.14
C MET A 27 -6.75 -8.67 -16.02
N ARG A 28 -5.56 -8.93 -15.46
CA ARG A 28 -4.48 -7.94 -15.46
C ARG A 28 -3.92 -7.78 -16.86
N GLN A 29 -3.59 -6.55 -17.22
CA GLN A 29 -2.76 -6.30 -18.40
C GLN A 29 -1.35 -6.85 -18.16
N MET A 30 -0.80 -7.54 -19.17
CA MET A 30 0.57 -8.01 -19.12
C MET A 30 1.53 -6.82 -19.12
N MET A 31 2.41 -6.79 -18.14
CA MET A 31 3.43 -5.76 -18.02
C MET A 31 4.66 -6.13 -18.87
N THR A 32 5.35 -5.11 -19.38
CA THR A 32 6.65 -5.31 -20.04
C THR A 32 7.73 -5.63 -19.00
N PRO A 33 8.82 -6.32 -19.38
CA PRO A 33 9.96 -6.57 -18.49
C PRO A 33 10.52 -5.29 -17.86
N GLU A 34 10.60 -4.20 -18.64
CA GLU A 34 11.04 -2.89 -18.16
C GLU A 34 10.10 -2.32 -17.10
N THR A 35 8.79 -2.41 -17.31
CA THR A 35 7.80 -1.97 -16.31
C THR A 35 7.91 -2.77 -15.02
N ILE A 36 8.14 -4.09 -15.11
CA ILE A 36 8.31 -4.95 -13.96
C ILE A 36 9.56 -4.55 -13.18
N GLU A 37 10.69 -4.34 -13.85
CA GLU A 37 11.94 -3.93 -13.22
C GLU A 37 11.80 -2.57 -12.52
N ASN A 38 11.22 -1.57 -13.20
CA ASN A 38 10.94 -0.26 -12.61
C ASN A 38 10.06 -0.35 -11.36
N ASN A 39 9.06 -1.24 -11.37
CA ASN A 39 8.22 -1.49 -10.21
C ASN A 39 9.01 -2.16 -9.07
N CYS A 40 9.87 -3.13 -9.37
CA CYS A 40 10.73 -3.78 -8.36
C CYS A 40 11.64 -2.76 -7.66
N VAL A 41 12.27 -1.87 -8.43
CA VAL A 41 13.11 -0.79 -7.88
C VAL A 41 12.28 0.17 -7.01
N ALA A 42 11.08 0.55 -7.47
CA ALA A 42 10.18 1.42 -6.72
C ALA A 42 9.72 0.78 -5.40
N PHE A 43 9.40 -0.51 -5.41
CA PHE A 43 9.05 -1.25 -4.18
C PHE A 43 10.23 -1.32 -3.20
N LYS A 44 11.44 -1.62 -3.69
CA LYS A 44 12.64 -1.60 -2.83
C LYS A 44 12.80 -0.26 -2.14
N LYS A 45 12.80 0.84 -2.91
CA LYS A 45 12.89 2.20 -2.38
C LYS A 45 11.80 2.53 -1.35
N LEU A 46 10.60 1.96 -1.54
CA LEU A 46 9.51 2.13 -0.60
C LEU A 46 9.77 1.36 0.71
N PHE A 47 10.22 0.12 0.64
CA PHE A 47 10.51 -0.70 1.81
C PHE A 47 11.69 -0.17 2.63
N ASP A 48 12.66 0.49 2.00
CA ASP A 48 13.79 1.17 2.68
C ASP A 48 13.33 2.24 3.68
N LYS A 49 12.08 2.73 3.58
CA LYS A 49 11.50 3.65 4.56
C LYS A 49 11.06 2.98 5.86
N PHE A 50 10.77 1.69 5.82
CA PHE A 50 10.17 0.95 6.94
C PHE A 50 11.10 -0.06 7.58
N LEU A 51 12.09 -0.53 6.83
CA LEU A 51 12.95 -1.63 7.22
C LEU A 51 14.41 -1.23 7.07
N ASP A 52 15.20 -1.67 8.04
CA ASP A 52 16.65 -1.57 8.02
C ASP A 52 17.21 -2.85 7.39
N PHE A 53 17.66 -2.73 6.16
CA PHE A 53 18.14 -3.86 5.38
C PHE A 53 19.62 -4.15 5.65
N ASP A 54 19.98 -5.43 5.57
CA ASP A 54 21.35 -5.85 5.47
C ASP A 54 21.91 -5.49 4.08
N GLU A 55 22.99 -4.72 4.04
CA GLU A 55 23.56 -4.20 2.78
C GLU A 55 23.99 -5.31 1.81
N GLU A 56 24.43 -6.45 2.33
CA GLU A 56 24.83 -7.60 1.50
C GLU A 56 23.64 -8.41 0.98
N TRP A 57 22.45 -8.24 1.59
CA TRP A 57 21.23 -9.01 1.29
C TRP A 57 20.12 -8.16 0.68
N GLN A 58 20.51 -7.15 -0.06
CA GLN A 58 19.56 -6.32 -0.81
C GLN A 58 19.50 -6.74 -2.29
N TYR A 59 18.30 -6.67 -2.84
CA TYR A 59 18.10 -6.78 -4.27
C TYR A 59 18.62 -5.51 -4.97
N GLU A 60 19.61 -5.64 -5.82
CA GLU A 60 20.24 -4.51 -6.52
C GLU A 60 19.76 -4.33 -7.98
N GLY A 61 18.74 -5.06 -8.42
CA GLY A 61 18.36 -5.16 -9.82
C GLY A 61 18.97 -6.40 -10.50
N ASN A 62 19.02 -6.46 -11.82
CA ASN A 62 19.62 -7.57 -12.59
C ASN A 62 18.97 -8.94 -12.35
N ASN A 63 17.65 -9.05 -12.53
CA ASN A 63 16.90 -10.32 -12.48
C ASN A 63 16.99 -11.09 -11.15
N GLY A 64 17.18 -10.39 -10.03
CA GLY A 64 17.10 -10.99 -8.69
C GLY A 64 18.32 -11.79 -8.27
N VAL A 65 19.45 -11.62 -8.92
CA VAL A 65 20.69 -12.29 -8.56
C VAL A 65 21.38 -11.49 -7.47
N PHE A 66 21.57 -12.07 -6.29
CA PHE A 66 22.50 -11.52 -5.29
C PHE A 66 23.92 -11.52 -5.84
N SER A 67 24.73 -10.61 -5.35
CA SER A 67 26.16 -10.60 -5.66
C SER A 67 26.78 -11.99 -5.41
N PRO A 68 27.71 -12.47 -6.25
CA PRO A 68 28.34 -13.78 -6.06
C PRO A 68 28.99 -13.88 -4.68
N GLY A 69 28.76 -14.98 -3.96
CA GLY A 69 29.38 -15.25 -2.66
C GLY A 69 28.42 -15.24 -1.46
N HIS A 70 27.12 -15.05 -1.66
CA HIS A 70 26.12 -15.08 -0.58
C HIS A 70 25.67 -16.50 -0.16
N GLU A 71 26.07 -17.53 -0.88
CA GLU A 71 25.57 -18.90 -0.74
C GLU A 71 25.79 -19.53 0.66
N ASN A 72 26.68 -18.95 1.47
CA ASN A 72 27.00 -19.42 2.83
C ASN A 72 26.96 -18.30 3.89
N LYS A 73 26.42 -17.13 3.58
CA LYS A 73 26.31 -16.02 4.54
C LYS A 73 24.94 -16.07 5.22
N VAL A 74 24.92 -15.74 6.49
CA VAL A 74 23.69 -15.55 7.26
C VAL A 74 23.48 -14.04 7.38
N PRO A 75 22.26 -13.53 7.14
CA PRO A 75 21.97 -12.11 7.34
C PRO A 75 22.31 -11.67 8.75
N GLU A 76 22.68 -10.42 8.91
CA GLU A 76 22.88 -9.82 10.23
C GLU A 76 21.60 -9.93 11.06
N PRO A 77 21.67 -10.44 12.32
CA PRO A 77 20.48 -10.61 13.15
C PRO A 77 19.68 -9.31 13.32
N GLY A 78 18.40 -9.37 13.05
CA GLY A 78 17.51 -8.21 13.15
C GLY A 78 17.47 -7.29 11.93
N LYS A 79 18.36 -7.49 10.96
CA LYS A 79 18.27 -6.80 9.67
C LYS A 79 17.25 -7.47 8.74
N ALA A 80 16.62 -6.69 7.87
CA ALA A 80 15.75 -7.21 6.83
C ALA A 80 16.57 -7.68 5.63
N ILE A 81 16.03 -8.63 4.88
CA ILE A 81 16.57 -9.02 3.58
C ILE A 81 15.52 -8.81 2.49
N SER A 82 15.95 -8.46 1.29
CA SER A 82 15.07 -8.38 0.12
C SER A 82 15.48 -9.41 -0.92
N VAL A 83 14.50 -10.14 -1.42
CA VAL A 83 14.68 -11.16 -2.46
C VAL A 83 13.70 -10.93 -3.59
N ASN A 84 14.09 -11.28 -4.83
CA ASN A 84 13.22 -11.22 -5.99
C ASN A 84 12.97 -12.63 -6.50
N ASN A 85 11.70 -13.01 -6.64
CA ASN A 85 11.35 -14.36 -7.11
C ASN A 85 11.68 -14.62 -8.59
N ALA A 86 12.07 -13.61 -9.35
CA ALA A 86 12.65 -13.79 -10.67
C ALA A 86 13.89 -14.71 -10.64
N ARG A 87 14.64 -14.71 -9.53
CA ARG A 87 15.82 -15.55 -9.32
C ARG A 87 15.57 -17.04 -9.53
N TRP A 88 14.43 -17.53 -9.05
CA TRP A 88 14.09 -18.95 -9.16
C TRP A 88 12.99 -19.23 -10.18
N LEU A 89 12.09 -18.29 -10.47
CA LEU A 89 10.99 -18.52 -11.41
C LEU A 89 11.42 -18.43 -12.88
N LEU A 90 12.29 -17.47 -13.25
CA LEU A 90 12.67 -17.26 -14.65
C LEU A 90 13.54 -18.40 -15.21
N PRO A 91 14.50 -19.01 -14.47
CA PRO A 91 15.29 -20.10 -14.98
C PRO A 91 14.58 -21.47 -14.93
N LEU A 92 13.37 -21.57 -14.37
CA LEU A 92 12.67 -22.83 -14.26
C LEU A 92 12.38 -23.46 -15.63
N ASN A 93 12.74 -24.73 -15.76
CA ASN A 93 12.27 -25.53 -16.87
C ASN A 93 10.80 -25.93 -16.64
N TYR A 94 9.94 -25.67 -17.60
CA TYR A 94 8.52 -25.93 -17.48
C TYR A 94 8.19 -27.40 -17.21
N ILE A 95 8.85 -28.33 -17.88
CA ILE A 95 8.60 -29.76 -17.71
C ILE A 95 9.03 -30.23 -16.33
N ASP A 96 10.19 -29.78 -15.86
CA ASP A 96 10.69 -30.13 -14.53
C ASP A 96 9.78 -29.55 -13.44
N PHE A 97 9.32 -28.32 -13.60
CA PHE A 97 8.38 -27.67 -12.68
C PHE A 97 7.06 -28.43 -12.58
N ILE A 98 6.44 -28.77 -13.72
CA ILE A 98 5.17 -29.54 -13.72
C ILE A 98 5.38 -30.93 -13.14
N ARG A 99 6.48 -31.60 -13.46
CA ARG A 99 6.77 -32.93 -12.94
C ARG A 99 7.02 -32.92 -11.44
N ASP A 100 7.79 -31.98 -10.94
CA ASP A 100 8.23 -31.94 -9.55
C ASP A 100 7.23 -31.23 -8.63
N ILE A 101 6.71 -30.11 -9.04
CA ILE A 101 5.82 -29.24 -8.25
C ILE A 101 4.35 -29.50 -8.61
N GLY A 102 4.02 -29.46 -9.90
CA GLY A 102 2.64 -29.67 -10.37
C GLY A 102 2.03 -30.99 -9.87
N SER A 103 2.84 -32.07 -9.83
CA SER A 103 2.42 -33.38 -9.31
C SER A 103 1.99 -33.37 -7.83
N CYS A 104 2.39 -32.37 -7.06
CA CYS A 104 2.00 -32.24 -5.64
C CYS A 104 0.59 -31.68 -5.44
N PHE A 105 -0.07 -31.20 -6.49
CA PHE A 105 -1.34 -30.49 -6.43
C PHE A 105 -2.45 -31.22 -7.18
N ASN A 106 -3.63 -31.21 -6.58
CA ASN A 106 -4.84 -31.69 -7.21
C ASN A 106 -5.66 -30.50 -7.72
N VAL A 107 -5.90 -30.44 -9.03
CA VAL A 107 -6.62 -29.34 -9.67
C VAL A 107 -8.02 -29.13 -9.06
N ASN A 108 -8.76 -30.22 -8.76
CA ASN A 108 -10.08 -30.10 -8.14
C ASN A 108 -10.00 -29.43 -6.75
N THR A 109 -8.93 -29.64 -6.01
CA THR A 109 -8.70 -28.96 -4.72
C THR A 109 -8.34 -27.48 -4.92
N MET A 110 -7.52 -27.18 -5.91
CA MET A 110 -7.18 -25.79 -6.25
C MET A 110 -8.41 -24.98 -6.67
N LEU A 111 -9.26 -25.56 -7.53
CA LEU A 111 -10.48 -24.91 -8.00
C LEU A 111 -11.52 -24.64 -6.91
N ARG A 112 -11.37 -25.22 -5.71
CA ARG A 112 -12.19 -24.87 -4.53
C ARG A 112 -11.76 -23.59 -3.84
N ALA A 113 -10.59 -23.04 -4.16
CA ALA A 113 -10.14 -21.77 -3.63
C ALA A 113 -11.11 -20.64 -4.04
N GLU A 114 -11.42 -19.75 -3.11
CA GLU A 114 -12.44 -18.71 -3.31
C GLU A 114 -12.10 -17.79 -4.48
N CYS A 115 -10.82 -17.45 -4.66
CA CYS A 115 -10.36 -16.65 -5.78
C CYS A 115 -10.65 -17.30 -7.15
N PHE A 116 -10.65 -18.64 -7.24
CA PHE A 116 -10.95 -19.36 -8.47
C PHE A 116 -12.43 -19.56 -8.69
N LYS A 117 -13.22 -19.78 -7.63
CA LYS A 117 -14.69 -19.86 -7.75
C LYS A 117 -15.26 -18.58 -8.38
N GLN A 118 -14.90 -17.42 -7.83
CA GLN A 118 -15.33 -16.13 -8.34
C GLN A 118 -14.95 -15.91 -9.81
N ARG A 119 -13.83 -16.50 -10.26
CA ARG A 119 -13.39 -16.39 -11.65
C ARG A 119 -14.08 -17.37 -12.58
N MET A 120 -14.39 -18.55 -12.11
CA MET A 120 -15.15 -19.53 -12.92
C MET A 120 -16.56 -19.05 -13.25
N ASP A 121 -17.16 -18.20 -12.40
CA ASP A 121 -18.50 -17.66 -12.57
C ASP A 121 -18.55 -16.44 -13.53
N ARG A 122 -17.39 -15.89 -13.94
CA ARG A 122 -17.34 -14.76 -14.87
C ARG A 122 -17.37 -15.22 -16.32
N GLU A 123 -17.76 -14.32 -17.22
CA GLU A 123 -17.59 -14.50 -18.67
C GLU A 123 -16.10 -14.68 -19.02
N GLY A 124 -15.78 -15.77 -19.71
CA GLY A 124 -14.38 -16.14 -20.03
C GLY A 124 -13.72 -17.09 -19.04
N GLY A 125 -14.31 -17.33 -17.87
CA GLY A 125 -13.85 -18.34 -16.91
C GLY A 125 -12.47 -18.10 -16.32
N LEU A 126 -11.87 -19.17 -15.77
CA LEU A 126 -10.51 -19.19 -15.23
C LEU A 126 -9.52 -19.66 -16.32
N THR A 127 -8.50 -18.86 -16.57
CA THR A 127 -7.45 -19.22 -17.52
C THR A 127 -6.34 -20.07 -16.88
N MET A 128 -5.63 -20.86 -17.69
CA MET A 128 -4.44 -21.61 -17.26
C MET A 128 -3.35 -20.68 -16.70
N PHE A 129 -3.27 -19.48 -17.25
CA PHE A 129 -2.35 -18.42 -16.81
C PHE A 129 -2.59 -18.00 -15.35
N GLU A 130 -3.86 -17.74 -15.00
CA GLU A 130 -4.28 -17.39 -13.65
C GLU A 130 -4.14 -18.58 -12.67
N LEU A 131 -4.40 -19.80 -13.13
CA LEU A 131 -4.21 -21.01 -12.31
C LEU A 131 -2.74 -21.22 -11.95
N ASN A 132 -1.83 -20.98 -12.89
CA ASN A 132 -0.39 -21.14 -12.65
C ASN A 132 0.17 -20.08 -11.69
N TYR A 133 -0.44 -18.90 -11.58
CA TYR A 133 -0.01 -17.90 -10.59
C TYR A 133 0.00 -18.46 -9.17
N MET A 134 -1.05 -19.19 -8.80
CA MET A 134 -1.13 -19.82 -7.49
C MET A 134 0.05 -20.78 -7.25
N LEU A 135 0.42 -21.58 -8.24
CA LEU A 135 1.56 -22.50 -8.13
C LEU A 135 2.89 -21.75 -7.95
N MET A 136 3.07 -20.62 -8.65
CA MET A 136 4.26 -19.79 -8.53
C MET A 136 4.42 -19.21 -7.12
N GLN A 137 3.35 -18.64 -6.55
CA GLN A 137 3.38 -18.08 -5.20
C GLN A 137 3.56 -19.15 -4.12
N ILE A 138 2.95 -20.31 -4.29
CA ILE A 138 3.15 -21.48 -3.44
C ILE A 138 4.61 -21.92 -3.46
N TYR A 139 5.21 -21.96 -4.65
CA TYR A 139 6.60 -22.31 -4.86
C TYR A 139 7.54 -21.30 -4.21
N ASP A 140 7.23 -20.00 -4.28
CA ASP A 140 8.00 -18.95 -3.61
C ASP A 140 8.19 -19.22 -2.13
N PHE A 141 7.12 -19.64 -1.42
CA PHE A 141 7.24 -19.91 0.01
C PHE A 141 8.17 -21.09 0.30
N MET A 142 8.10 -22.14 -0.51
CA MET A 142 9.00 -23.29 -0.37
C MET A 142 10.46 -22.88 -0.62
N GLU A 143 10.74 -22.08 -1.65
CA GLU A 143 12.09 -21.59 -1.95
C GLU A 143 12.62 -20.73 -0.80
N MET A 144 11.82 -19.80 -0.28
CA MET A 144 12.21 -18.99 0.87
C MET A 144 12.43 -19.82 2.13
N ALA A 145 11.62 -20.84 2.39
CA ALA A 145 11.83 -21.74 3.52
C ALA A 145 13.08 -22.62 3.34
N ARG A 146 13.41 -23.01 2.11
CA ARG A 146 14.57 -23.81 1.80
C ARG A 146 15.86 -23.00 1.92
N ASP A 147 15.93 -21.85 1.26
CA ASP A 147 17.16 -21.07 1.05
C ASP A 147 17.40 -20.04 2.16
N PHE A 148 16.36 -19.50 2.79
CA PHE A 148 16.46 -18.43 3.81
C PHE A 148 15.89 -18.84 5.17
N ASP A 149 15.49 -20.10 5.34
CA ASP A 149 14.88 -20.63 6.56
C ASP A 149 13.67 -19.84 7.07
N VAL A 150 12.89 -19.28 6.14
CA VAL A 150 11.66 -18.54 6.46
C VAL A 150 10.67 -19.49 7.13
N LYS A 151 10.15 -19.09 8.30
CA LYS A 151 9.21 -19.90 9.09
C LYS A 151 7.77 -19.44 8.95
N ILE A 152 7.53 -18.15 8.71
CA ILE A 152 6.20 -17.58 8.69
C ILE A 152 6.05 -16.72 7.44
N GLN A 153 4.95 -16.93 6.70
CA GLN A 153 4.54 -16.04 5.61
C GLN A 153 3.26 -15.30 6.02
N PHE A 154 3.28 -13.97 5.84
CA PHE A 154 2.14 -13.10 6.09
C PHE A 154 1.43 -12.77 4.79
N GLY A 155 0.11 -12.67 4.84
CA GLY A 155 -0.69 -12.23 3.69
C GLY A 155 -2.08 -11.77 4.10
N GLY A 156 -2.78 -11.06 3.22
CA GLY A 156 -4.19 -10.75 3.42
C GLY A 156 -5.05 -12.02 3.40
N ASN A 157 -6.27 -11.93 3.89
CA ASN A 157 -7.22 -13.06 3.86
C ASN A 157 -7.47 -13.60 2.44
N ASP A 158 -7.37 -12.74 1.44
CA ASP A 158 -7.45 -13.10 0.01
C ASP A 158 -6.30 -14.02 -0.45
N GLN A 159 -5.19 -14.05 0.30
CA GLN A 159 -4.01 -14.88 0.03
C GLN A 159 -4.05 -16.24 0.75
N TRP A 160 -5.12 -16.56 1.48
CA TRP A 160 -5.18 -17.75 2.32
C TRP A 160 -4.84 -19.05 1.57
N SER A 161 -5.40 -19.26 0.38
CA SER A 161 -5.16 -20.47 -0.41
C SER A 161 -3.69 -20.58 -0.84
N ASN A 162 -3.04 -19.48 -1.17
CA ASN A 162 -1.62 -19.43 -1.53
C ASN A 162 -0.75 -19.73 -0.31
N LEU A 163 -1.06 -19.15 0.85
CA LEU A 163 -0.33 -19.39 2.10
C LEU A 163 -0.38 -20.87 2.49
N ILE A 164 -1.57 -21.46 2.55
CA ILE A 164 -1.75 -22.89 2.94
C ILE A 164 -1.12 -23.82 1.92
N GLY A 165 -1.24 -23.52 0.62
CA GLY A 165 -0.58 -24.28 -0.42
C GLY A 165 0.94 -24.28 -0.25
N GLY A 166 1.53 -23.12 0.12
CA GLY A 166 2.95 -22.99 0.42
C GLY A 166 3.40 -23.79 1.64
N VAL A 167 2.61 -23.78 2.73
CA VAL A 167 2.85 -24.62 3.91
C VAL A 167 2.86 -26.11 3.53
N ASP A 168 1.85 -26.56 2.76
CA ASP A 168 1.74 -27.95 2.34
C ASP A 168 2.88 -28.38 1.42
N LEU A 169 3.26 -27.55 0.45
CA LEU A 169 4.34 -27.85 -0.48
C LEU A 169 5.69 -27.92 0.28
N THR A 170 5.96 -26.95 1.13
CA THR A 170 7.20 -26.91 1.93
C THR A 170 7.34 -28.18 2.76
N ARG A 171 6.28 -28.58 3.46
CA ARG A 171 6.30 -29.82 4.24
C ARG A 171 6.56 -31.07 3.35
N LYS A 172 5.87 -31.15 2.21
CA LYS A 172 6.01 -32.30 1.28
C LYS A 172 7.39 -32.43 0.68
N LYS A 173 8.01 -31.30 0.33
CA LYS A 173 9.28 -31.27 -0.42
C LYS A 173 10.51 -31.18 0.49
N THR A 174 10.42 -30.51 1.60
CA THR A 174 11.59 -30.23 2.47
C THR A 174 11.49 -30.88 3.85
N GLY A 175 10.30 -31.35 4.26
CA GLY A 175 10.05 -31.81 5.62
C GLY A 175 10.02 -30.70 6.68
N LYS A 176 10.26 -29.45 6.31
CA LYS A 176 10.25 -28.31 7.24
C LYS A 176 8.81 -27.92 7.62
N GLU A 177 8.64 -27.54 8.87
CA GLU A 177 7.39 -26.91 9.34
C GLU A 177 7.50 -25.41 9.17
N VAL A 178 6.48 -24.86 8.49
CA VAL A 178 6.30 -23.41 8.26
C VAL A 178 4.83 -23.03 8.48
N TYR A 179 4.55 -21.76 8.67
CA TYR A 179 3.24 -21.27 9.06
C TYR A 179 2.80 -20.12 8.16
N GLY A 180 1.52 -20.13 7.79
CA GLY A 180 0.84 -19.00 7.13
C GLY A 180 0.05 -18.19 8.16
N LEU A 181 0.22 -16.88 8.20
CA LEU A 181 -0.53 -15.99 9.08
C LEU A 181 -1.32 -14.98 8.25
N PRO A 182 -2.64 -15.20 8.06
CA PRO A 182 -3.49 -14.23 7.37
C PRO A 182 -3.87 -13.07 8.30
N PHE A 183 -4.06 -11.90 7.71
CA PHE A 183 -4.64 -10.75 8.40
C PHE A 183 -5.79 -10.15 7.59
N SER A 184 -6.73 -9.54 8.30
CA SER A 184 -7.87 -8.88 7.66
C SER A 184 -7.42 -7.66 6.87
N LEU A 185 -7.92 -7.52 5.66
CA LEU A 185 -7.73 -6.30 4.88
C LEU A 185 -8.30 -5.10 5.64
N VAL A 186 -7.59 -3.99 5.59
CA VAL A 186 -8.03 -2.75 6.23
C VAL A 186 -9.11 -2.12 5.36
N ALA A 187 -10.37 -2.31 5.75
CA ALA A 187 -11.52 -1.68 5.13
C ALA A 187 -12.14 -0.67 6.10
N ASN A 188 -12.72 0.40 5.57
CA ASN A 188 -13.46 1.37 6.35
C ASN A 188 -14.84 0.80 6.80
N SER A 189 -15.58 1.57 7.59
CA SER A 189 -16.90 1.21 8.10
C SER A 189 -17.95 0.97 7.00
N GLU A 190 -17.72 1.46 5.78
CA GLU A 190 -18.54 1.21 4.59
C GLU A 190 -18.13 -0.07 3.82
N GLY A 191 -17.12 -0.79 4.27
CA GLY A 191 -16.58 -1.97 3.60
C GLY A 191 -15.63 -1.68 2.42
N LYS A 192 -15.27 -0.43 2.18
CA LYS A 192 -14.30 -0.03 1.15
C LYS A 192 -12.88 -0.17 1.70
N LYS A 193 -11.92 -0.56 0.86
CA LYS A 193 -10.51 -0.61 1.25
C LYS A 193 -10.02 0.77 1.67
N ILE A 194 -9.36 0.86 2.82
CA ILE A 194 -8.70 2.09 3.28
C ILE A 194 -7.50 2.36 2.35
N GLY A 195 -7.31 3.65 1.99
CA GLY A 195 -6.30 4.08 1.05
C GLY A 195 -6.81 4.23 -0.39
N GLU A 196 -8.07 3.91 -0.67
CA GLU A 196 -8.72 4.28 -1.92
C GLU A 196 -9.42 5.64 -1.74
N THR A 197 -9.11 6.59 -2.62
CA THR A 197 -9.72 7.93 -2.64
C THR A 197 -10.46 8.15 -3.95
N GLN A 198 -11.30 9.19 -4.02
CA GLN A 198 -11.95 9.57 -5.28
C GLN A 198 -10.94 9.95 -6.38
N LYS A 199 -9.73 10.37 -5.99
CA LYS A 199 -8.61 10.72 -6.89
C LYS A 199 -7.72 9.51 -7.22
N GLY A 200 -8.02 8.31 -6.71
CA GLY A 200 -7.22 7.09 -6.85
C GLY A 200 -6.63 6.60 -5.54
N ALA A 201 -5.46 5.96 -5.56
CA ALA A 201 -4.82 5.43 -4.37
C ALA A 201 -4.17 6.54 -3.54
N LEU A 202 -4.21 6.39 -2.20
CA LEU A 202 -3.36 7.16 -1.28
C LEU A 202 -1.94 6.59 -1.35
N TRP A 203 -1.06 7.28 -2.05
CA TRP A 203 0.30 6.80 -2.26
C TRP A 203 1.19 7.09 -1.05
N LEU A 204 2.08 6.13 -0.73
CA LEU A 204 3.14 6.31 0.27
C LEU A 204 4.34 7.10 -0.30
N ASP A 205 4.35 7.33 -1.60
CA ASP A 205 5.33 8.13 -2.32
C ASP A 205 4.94 9.61 -2.24
N ALA A 206 5.83 10.43 -1.67
CA ALA A 206 5.61 11.86 -1.48
C ALA A 206 5.46 12.66 -2.79
N GLU A 207 5.98 12.12 -3.91
CA GLU A 207 5.82 12.75 -5.23
C GLU A 207 4.41 12.56 -5.80
N LYS A 208 3.69 11.52 -5.35
CA LYS A 208 2.33 11.18 -5.81
C LYS A 208 1.24 11.64 -4.85
N THR A 209 1.51 11.59 -3.56
CA THR A 209 0.65 12.13 -2.49
C THR A 209 1.54 12.88 -1.51
N SER A 210 1.39 14.20 -1.44
CA SER A 210 2.20 15.01 -0.54
C SER A 210 2.00 14.61 0.93
N PRO A 211 2.99 14.81 1.83
CA PRO A 211 2.84 14.52 3.25
C PRO A 211 1.65 15.25 3.88
N TYR A 212 1.32 16.44 3.41
CA TYR A 212 0.14 17.19 3.87
C TYR A 212 -1.18 16.52 3.44
N GLU A 213 -1.32 16.12 2.17
CA GLU A 213 -2.51 15.41 1.69
C GLU A 213 -2.65 14.04 2.37
N PHE A 214 -1.53 13.36 2.60
CA PHE A 214 -1.48 12.11 3.33
C PHE A 214 -1.96 12.29 4.77
N TYR A 215 -1.47 13.32 5.48
CA TYR A 215 -1.91 13.69 6.82
C TYR A 215 -3.41 14.01 6.84
N GLN A 216 -3.90 14.82 5.90
CA GLN A 216 -5.31 15.21 5.82
C GLN A 216 -6.24 14.01 5.59
N TYR A 217 -5.81 13.02 4.81
CA TYR A 217 -6.59 11.81 4.63
C TYR A 217 -6.85 11.12 5.98
N TRP A 218 -5.82 10.91 6.77
CA TRP A 218 -5.94 10.26 8.09
C TRP A 218 -6.66 11.13 9.13
N ARG A 219 -6.52 12.44 9.03
CA ARG A 219 -7.22 13.41 9.86
C ARG A 219 -8.73 13.41 9.62
N ASN A 220 -9.17 12.99 8.43
CA ASN A 220 -10.56 13.01 7.97
C ASN A 220 -11.21 11.60 7.92
N VAL A 221 -10.59 10.57 8.49
CA VAL A 221 -11.23 9.25 8.58
C VAL A 221 -12.53 9.32 9.38
N ALA A 222 -13.47 8.43 9.07
CA ALA A 222 -14.72 8.36 9.83
C ALA A 222 -14.47 8.01 11.29
N ASP A 223 -15.29 8.54 12.19
CA ASP A 223 -15.15 8.31 13.64
C ASP A 223 -15.14 6.81 13.98
N ALA A 224 -16.00 6.05 13.32
CA ALA A 224 -16.09 4.59 13.47
C ALA A 224 -14.82 3.82 13.08
N ASP A 225 -13.94 4.43 12.28
CA ASP A 225 -12.72 3.78 11.79
C ASP A 225 -11.48 4.12 12.63
N VAL A 226 -11.56 5.11 13.52
CA VAL A 226 -10.42 5.64 14.28
C VAL A 226 -9.76 4.55 15.12
N GLU A 227 -10.52 3.77 15.89
CA GLU A 227 -9.97 2.70 16.73
C GLU A 227 -9.24 1.65 15.89
N LYS A 228 -9.86 1.20 14.81
CA LYS A 228 -9.27 0.20 13.91
C LYS A 228 -7.97 0.71 13.31
N CYS A 229 -7.95 1.96 12.84
CA CYS A 229 -6.76 2.57 12.27
C CYS A 229 -5.63 2.72 13.30
N LEU A 230 -5.94 3.19 14.51
CA LEU A 230 -4.95 3.29 15.60
C LEU A 230 -4.32 1.92 15.92
N ARG A 231 -5.13 0.87 16.04
CA ARG A 231 -4.66 -0.49 16.34
C ARG A 231 -3.78 -1.08 15.24
N MET A 232 -4.12 -0.84 13.98
CA MET A 232 -3.49 -1.54 12.86
C MET A 232 -2.32 -0.76 12.23
N LEU A 233 -2.32 0.56 12.33
CA LEU A 233 -1.41 1.42 11.57
C LEU A 233 -0.45 2.22 12.45
N THR A 234 -0.53 2.09 13.78
CA THR A 234 0.40 2.77 14.68
C THR A 234 1.12 1.80 15.59
N PHE A 235 2.21 2.25 16.20
CA PHE A 235 2.94 1.54 17.24
C PHE A 235 2.66 2.10 18.64
N LEU A 236 1.55 2.81 18.80
CA LEU A 236 1.13 3.31 20.11
C LEU A 236 0.87 2.16 21.09
N PRO A 237 1.18 2.32 22.37
CA PRO A 237 0.81 1.35 23.40
C PRO A 237 -0.70 1.12 23.43
N MET A 238 -1.13 -0.09 23.74
CA MET A 238 -2.56 -0.45 23.69
C MET A 238 -3.44 0.30 24.68
N ASP A 239 -2.91 0.69 25.83
CA ASP A 239 -3.59 1.56 26.80
C ASP A 239 -3.88 2.94 26.19
N GLU A 240 -2.92 3.52 25.47
CA GLU A 240 -3.11 4.79 24.76
C GLU A 240 -4.11 4.65 23.61
N VAL A 241 -4.03 3.56 22.82
CA VAL A 241 -5.03 3.26 21.77
C VAL A 241 -6.43 3.17 22.38
N MET A 242 -6.60 2.47 23.50
CA MET A 242 -7.88 2.35 24.19
C MET A 242 -8.39 3.71 24.70
N ARG A 243 -7.50 4.52 25.28
CA ARG A 243 -7.84 5.87 25.74
C ARG A 243 -8.33 6.75 24.57
N LEU A 244 -7.60 6.78 23.47
CA LEU A 244 -7.94 7.56 22.29
C LEU A 244 -9.24 7.09 21.63
N SER A 245 -9.47 5.78 21.60
CA SER A 245 -10.68 5.18 21.02
C SER A 245 -11.93 5.42 21.87
N SER A 246 -11.78 5.78 23.14
CA SER A 246 -12.91 6.11 24.01
C SER A 246 -13.43 7.54 23.84
N LEU A 247 -12.68 8.40 23.16
CA LEU A 247 -13.06 9.79 22.89
C LEU A 247 -14.27 9.87 21.95
N LYS A 248 -15.16 10.81 22.20
CA LYS A 248 -16.41 11.00 21.43
C LYS A 248 -16.60 12.46 21.06
N ASP A 249 -17.54 12.69 20.18
CA ASP A 249 -17.95 14.02 19.73
C ASP A 249 -16.74 14.87 19.26
N LYS A 250 -16.55 16.04 19.82
CA LYS A 250 -15.42 16.92 19.45
C LYS A 250 -14.05 16.38 19.87
N GLU A 251 -14.00 15.56 20.92
CA GLU A 251 -12.75 15.03 21.45
C GLU A 251 -12.13 13.96 20.53
N ILE A 252 -12.95 13.25 19.71
CA ILE A 252 -12.44 12.27 18.73
C ILE A 252 -11.50 12.92 17.71
N ASN A 253 -11.63 14.24 17.49
CA ASN A 253 -10.72 14.98 16.63
C ASN A 253 -9.28 14.95 17.15
N ASN A 254 -9.07 14.86 18.47
CA ASN A 254 -7.73 14.69 19.03
C ASN A 254 -7.17 13.29 18.66
N ALA A 255 -7.98 12.24 18.76
CA ALA A 255 -7.55 10.90 18.34
C ALA A 255 -7.21 10.84 16.85
N LYS A 256 -7.99 11.50 16.00
CA LYS A 256 -7.70 11.60 14.55
C LYS A 256 -6.44 12.39 14.26
N GLU A 257 -6.16 13.44 15.04
CA GLU A 257 -4.93 14.22 14.90
C GLU A 257 -3.70 13.39 15.26
N ILE A 258 -3.76 12.63 16.34
CA ILE A 258 -2.69 11.73 16.77
C ILE A 258 -2.51 10.60 15.73
N LEU A 259 -3.60 9.99 15.24
CA LEU A 259 -3.55 8.98 14.19
C LEU A 259 -2.85 9.53 12.94
N ALA A 260 -3.27 10.69 12.47
CA ALA A 260 -2.70 11.32 11.27
C ALA A 260 -1.21 11.64 11.46
N PHE A 261 -0.83 12.13 12.65
CA PHE A 261 0.56 12.40 12.98
C PHE A 261 1.41 11.12 12.98
N GLU A 262 0.99 10.09 13.71
CA GLU A 262 1.75 8.85 13.84
C GLU A 262 1.90 8.11 12.51
N VAL A 263 0.85 8.05 11.69
CA VAL A 263 0.92 7.38 10.39
C VAL A 263 1.75 8.20 9.40
N THR A 264 1.65 9.54 9.42
CA THR A 264 2.50 10.40 8.57
C THR A 264 3.96 10.33 8.99
N LYS A 265 4.23 10.31 10.31
CA LYS A 265 5.59 10.13 10.86
C LYS A 265 6.20 8.79 10.41
N LEU A 266 5.41 7.72 10.42
CA LEU A 266 5.87 6.40 10.00
C LEU A 266 6.28 6.37 8.52
N VAL A 267 5.54 7.07 7.64
CA VAL A 267 5.72 7.00 6.18
C VAL A 267 6.68 8.07 5.66
N HIS A 268 6.58 9.29 6.19
CA HIS A 268 7.29 10.46 5.67
C HIS A 268 8.34 11.03 6.64
N GLY A 269 8.44 10.48 7.84
CA GLY A 269 9.34 10.95 8.89
C GLY A 269 8.71 12.04 9.77
N GLU A 270 9.34 12.25 10.94
CA GLU A 270 8.81 13.14 11.97
C GLU A 270 8.75 14.60 11.52
N ALA A 271 9.79 15.08 10.81
CA ALA A 271 9.84 16.46 10.35
C ALA A 271 8.69 16.83 9.41
N GLU A 272 8.34 15.93 8.48
CA GLU A 272 7.23 16.14 7.57
C GLU A 272 5.87 15.99 8.27
N ALA A 273 5.76 15.10 9.27
CA ALA A 273 4.55 14.98 10.08
C ALA A 273 4.28 16.25 10.90
N VAL A 274 5.31 16.85 11.51
CA VAL A 274 5.20 18.13 12.24
C VAL A 274 4.74 19.25 11.29
N LYS A 275 5.39 19.40 10.14
CA LYS A 275 4.99 20.41 9.14
C LYS A 275 3.54 20.24 8.68
N ALA A 276 3.14 19.00 8.38
CA ALA A 276 1.78 18.72 7.94
C ALA A 276 0.75 19.02 9.04
N GLN A 277 1.06 18.69 10.30
CA GLN A 277 0.21 19.00 11.45
C GLN A 277 0.08 20.50 11.68
N GLU A 278 1.19 21.24 11.66
CA GLU A 278 1.20 22.70 11.81
C GLU A 278 0.41 23.39 10.70
N ALA A 279 0.62 22.98 9.46
CA ALA A 279 -0.15 23.47 8.31
C ALA A 279 -1.66 23.18 8.45
N ALA A 280 -2.02 21.99 8.91
CA ALA A 280 -3.43 21.62 9.14
C ALA A 280 -4.06 22.47 10.26
N ARG A 281 -3.34 22.67 11.39
CA ARG A 281 -3.81 23.52 12.49
C ARG A 281 -3.95 24.98 12.06
N ALA A 282 -3.00 25.48 11.28
CA ALA A 282 -3.02 26.82 10.74
C ALA A 282 -4.21 27.06 9.81
N ALA A 283 -4.54 26.09 8.95
CA ALA A 283 -5.69 26.16 8.06
C ALA A 283 -7.05 26.31 8.77
N PHE A 284 -7.16 25.77 9.99
CA PHE A 284 -8.39 25.80 10.78
C PHE A 284 -8.36 26.80 11.94
N GLY A 285 -7.18 27.38 12.27
CA GLY A 285 -6.97 28.24 13.46
C GLY A 285 -6.94 29.75 13.19
N GLY A 286 -7.12 30.24 11.98
CA GLY A 286 -7.26 31.68 11.67
C GLY A 286 -5.98 32.52 11.72
N GLY A 287 -4.78 31.91 11.62
CA GLY A 287 -3.50 32.63 11.61
C GLY A 287 -2.40 31.88 10.87
N ALA A 288 -2.65 31.52 9.62
CA ALA A 288 -1.87 30.52 8.92
C ALA A 288 -0.58 31.02 8.28
N ASP A 289 0.54 30.34 8.56
CA ASP A 289 1.64 30.26 7.60
C ASP A 289 1.23 29.31 6.45
N LEU A 290 0.81 29.90 5.34
CA LEU A 290 0.33 29.18 4.14
C LEU A 290 1.48 28.60 3.30
N SER A 291 2.74 28.79 3.69
CA SER A 291 3.92 28.41 2.91
C SER A 291 4.08 26.88 2.72
N SER A 292 3.49 26.09 3.62
CA SER A 292 3.53 24.63 3.59
C SER A 292 2.29 23.97 2.97
N MET A 293 1.30 24.77 2.55
CA MET A 293 0.10 24.25 1.87
C MET A 293 0.35 23.93 0.40
N PRO A 294 -0.35 22.91 -0.16
CA PRO A 294 -0.35 22.72 -1.61
C PRO A 294 -0.77 23.99 -2.32
N SER A 295 0.10 24.51 -3.17
CA SER A 295 -0.16 25.74 -3.93
C SER A 295 -0.17 25.46 -5.42
N VAL A 296 -1.09 26.11 -6.14
CA VAL A 296 -1.18 26.03 -7.59
C VAL A 296 -0.80 27.40 -8.16
N LYS A 297 0.18 27.39 -9.09
CA LYS A 297 0.51 28.60 -9.85
C LYS A 297 -0.57 28.86 -10.89
N PHE A 298 -1.20 30.02 -10.81
CA PHE A 298 -2.22 30.43 -11.76
C PHE A 298 -1.73 31.61 -12.61
N GLU A 299 -1.95 31.57 -13.91
CA GLU A 299 -1.54 32.65 -14.82
C GLU A 299 -2.42 33.87 -14.63
N ALA A 300 -1.86 34.95 -14.09
CA ALA A 300 -2.57 36.21 -13.87
C ALA A 300 -3.19 36.80 -15.16
N ALA A 301 -2.68 36.43 -16.34
CA ALA A 301 -3.24 36.83 -17.62
C ALA A 301 -4.69 36.36 -17.82
N LYS A 302 -5.06 35.21 -17.26
CA LYS A 302 -6.42 34.65 -17.32
C LYS A 302 -7.44 35.38 -16.46
N LEU A 303 -6.97 36.23 -15.53
CA LEU A 303 -7.80 37.07 -14.65
C LEU A 303 -7.95 38.51 -15.19
N LYS A 304 -7.38 38.84 -16.37
CA LYS A 304 -7.51 40.16 -17.01
C LYS A 304 -8.84 40.28 -17.73
N GLY A 305 -9.36 41.50 -17.79
CA GLY A 305 -10.69 41.81 -18.37
C GLY A 305 -11.80 41.76 -17.33
N ASP A 306 -12.91 41.15 -17.68
CA ASP A 306 -14.10 41.02 -16.78
C ASP A 306 -13.88 40.03 -15.63
N GLY A 307 -12.69 39.47 -15.51
CA GLY A 307 -12.31 38.50 -14.49
C GLY A 307 -12.80 37.07 -14.80
N MET A 308 -12.65 36.17 -13.83
CA MET A 308 -13.14 34.80 -13.91
C MET A 308 -14.13 34.57 -12.76
N GLY A 309 -15.29 33.97 -13.07
CA GLY A 309 -16.24 33.58 -12.01
C GLY A 309 -15.64 32.57 -11.04
N VAL A 310 -15.93 32.76 -9.75
CA VAL A 310 -15.32 31.95 -8.67
C VAL A 310 -15.46 30.42 -8.90
N VAL A 311 -16.63 29.98 -9.35
CA VAL A 311 -16.88 28.55 -9.65
C VAL A 311 -15.98 28.03 -10.75
N SER A 312 -15.77 28.81 -11.81
CA SER A 312 -14.87 28.45 -12.90
C SER A 312 -13.42 28.45 -12.44
N PHE A 313 -13.06 29.39 -11.58
CA PHE A 313 -11.72 29.50 -11.00
C PHE A 313 -11.36 28.28 -10.14
N ILE A 314 -12.21 27.90 -9.18
CA ILE A 314 -11.95 26.74 -8.31
C ILE A 314 -11.97 25.41 -9.08
N LYS A 315 -12.73 25.32 -10.17
CA LYS A 315 -12.70 24.17 -11.08
C LYS A 315 -11.39 24.12 -11.86
N GLU A 316 -10.91 25.24 -12.40
CA GLU A 316 -9.63 25.28 -13.14
C GLU A 316 -8.42 24.99 -12.23
N LEU A 317 -8.52 25.34 -10.96
CA LEU A 317 -7.53 24.96 -9.92
C LEU A 317 -7.64 23.47 -9.52
N GLY A 318 -8.63 22.73 -10.04
CA GLY A 318 -8.83 21.31 -9.69
C GLY A 318 -9.39 21.07 -8.28
N LEU A 319 -9.90 22.11 -7.61
CA LEU A 319 -10.49 22.01 -6.27
C LEU A 319 -11.89 21.37 -6.29
N VAL A 320 -12.58 21.45 -7.41
CA VAL A 320 -13.87 20.79 -7.65
C VAL A 320 -13.88 20.17 -9.04
N PRO A 321 -14.49 18.99 -9.24
CA PRO A 321 -14.48 18.30 -10.54
C PRO A 321 -15.47 18.90 -11.55
N SER A 322 -16.50 19.63 -11.08
CA SER A 322 -17.51 20.23 -11.93
C SER A 322 -18.02 21.57 -11.41
N ASN A 323 -18.58 22.38 -12.31
CA ASN A 323 -19.21 23.64 -11.91
C ASN A 323 -20.40 23.39 -10.97
N ARG A 324 -21.16 22.31 -11.14
CA ARG A 324 -22.25 21.93 -10.25
C ARG A 324 -21.77 21.71 -8.81
N GLU A 325 -20.70 20.99 -8.64
CA GLU A 325 -20.10 20.77 -7.32
C GLU A 325 -19.49 22.06 -6.75
N GLY A 326 -18.94 22.92 -7.61
CA GLY A 326 -18.49 24.25 -7.20
C GLY A 326 -19.61 25.09 -6.61
N PHE A 327 -20.79 25.13 -7.25
CA PHE A 327 -21.95 25.81 -6.70
C PHE A 327 -22.43 25.22 -5.38
N MET A 328 -22.50 23.87 -5.28
CA MET A 328 -22.89 23.19 -4.04
C MET A 328 -21.91 23.50 -2.91
N THR A 329 -20.60 23.52 -3.19
CA THR A 329 -19.57 23.85 -2.21
C THR A 329 -19.72 25.27 -1.66
N ILE A 330 -20.07 26.24 -2.53
CA ILE A 330 -20.31 27.61 -2.14
C ILE A 330 -21.60 27.73 -1.29
N GLU A 331 -22.69 27.09 -1.71
CA GLU A 331 -23.98 27.09 -0.97
C GLU A 331 -23.83 26.48 0.44
N GLN A 332 -23.00 25.48 0.58
CA GLN A 332 -22.69 24.82 1.86
C GLN A 332 -21.68 25.60 2.71
N GLY A 333 -21.19 26.75 2.25
CA GLY A 333 -20.18 27.55 2.95
C GLY A 333 -18.80 26.91 2.98
N GLY A 334 -18.52 25.95 2.10
CA GLY A 334 -17.25 25.23 1.99
C GLY A 334 -16.14 26.00 1.28
N LEU A 335 -16.40 27.22 0.78
CA LEU A 335 -15.41 28.07 0.13
C LEU A 335 -15.19 29.35 0.94
N LYS A 336 -13.92 29.63 1.25
CA LYS A 336 -13.49 30.88 1.86
C LYS A 336 -12.40 31.53 0.99
N LEU A 337 -12.55 32.78 0.66
CA LEU A 337 -11.54 33.56 -0.05
C LEU A 337 -10.86 34.51 0.93
N GLU A 338 -9.55 34.30 1.13
CA GLU A 338 -8.69 35.19 1.90
C GLU A 338 -7.68 35.84 0.96
N SER A 339 -7.46 37.14 1.12
CA SER A 339 -6.39 37.83 0.42
C SER A 339 -5.36 38.35 1.41
N GLU A 340 -4.11 38.51 0.99
CA GLU A 340 -3.05 39.11 1.80
C GLU A 340 -3.41 40.49 2.37
N LYS A 341 -4.46 41.13 1.86
CA LYS A 341 -4.95 42.43 2.31
C LYS A 341 -6.05 42.36 3.37
N GLY A 342 -6.37 41.20 3.91
CA GLY A 342 -7.18 41.04 5.12
C GLY A 342 -8.67 41.44 5.00
N THR A 343 -9.25 41.36 3.81
CA THR A 343 -10.69 41.55 3.64
C THR A 343 -11.37 40.23 3.34
N ASP A 344 -11.89 39.60 4.39
CA ASP A 344 -12.77 38.43 4.27
C ASP A 344 -14.03 38.80 3.48
N LYS A 345 -14.15 38.36 2.24
CA LYS A 345 -15.42 38.32 1.57
C LYS A 345 -15.95 36.89 1.59
N LYS A 346 -17.02 36.67 2.34
CA LYS A 346 -17.85 35.47 2.13
C LYS A 346 -18.41 35.56 0.71
N VAL A 347 -18.15 34.53 -0.07
CA VAL A 347 -18.70 34.35 -1.43
C VAL A 347 -20.09 33.79 -1.33
#